data_7e84e50bd5c0bde84c87ac128b522a35
#
_entry.id   7e84e50bd5c0bde84c87ac128b522a35
#
_cell.length_a   1.000
_cell.length_b   1.000
_cell.length_c   1.000
_cell.angle_alpha   90.00
_cell.angle_beta   90.00
_cell.angle_gamma   90.00
#
_symmetry.space_group_name_H-M   'P 1'
#
loop_
_entity.id
_entity.type
_entity.pdbx_description
1 polymer ?
#
loop_
_entity_poly.entity_id
_entity_poly.type
_entity_poly.pdbx_seq_one_letter_code
_entity_poly.pdbx_strand_id
1 'polypeptide(L)'
;MSTAYVNAHLPEFTEVSESFHPFREDWEDYIKQIEAMTPQYAEQNIEKIRMNFLNTYMMTKHMAELYIAKYRGDVNVAINRPGMVCPSWRDPFPGWTDTVSASGMITLPTSMGWSRHWRGNPDTLGDFIPVDIAVN
;
A
#
# COMPACT_ATOMS: atom_id res chain seq x y z
N MET A 1 -3.11 -9.92 1.30
CA MET A 1 -1.99 -8.98 1.58
C MET A 1 -2.44 -7.55 1.33
N SER A 2 -2.22 -6.64 2.28
CA SER A 2 -2.51 -5.21 2.20
C SER A 2 -1.20 -4.39 2.14
N THR A 3 -1.10 -3.28 2.84
CA THR A 3 0.11 -2.46 2.91
C THR A 3 0.21 -1.75 4.26
N ALA A 4 1.40 -1.50 4.76
CA ALA A 4 1.64 -0.69 5.95
C ALA A 4 1.09 0.74 5.81
N TYR A 5 0.98 1.23 4.58
CA TYR A 5 0.51 2.57 4.27
C TYR A 5 -1.02 2.71 4.17
N VAL A 6 -1.77 1.66 4.50
CA VAL A 6 -3.24 1.62 4.40
C VAL A 6 -3.93 2.69 5.24
N ASN A 7 -3.32 3.13 6.32
CA ASN A 7 -3.85 4.17 7.21
C ASN A 7 -3.24 5.56 6.99
N ALA A 8 -2.61 5.80 5.82
CA ALA A 8 -1.97 7.07 5.49
C ALA A 8 -2.93 8.29 5.39
N HIS A 9 -4.23 8.08 5.55
CA HIS A 9 -5.24 9.14 5.67
C HIS A 9 -5.29 9.77 7.07
N LEU A 10 -4.70 9.11 8.07
CA LEU A 10 -4.62 9.62 9.44
C LEU A 10 -3.58 10.76 9.53
N PRO A 11 -3.72 11.67 10.49
CA PRO A 11 -2.72 12.70 10.74
C PRO A 11 -1.33 12.12 11.02
N GLU A 12 -0.29 12.86 10.66
CA GLU A 12 1.09 12.50 10.99
C GLU A 12 1.27 12.27 12.49
N PHE A 13 2.13 11.32 12.86
CA PHE A 13 2.42 10.93 14.24
C PHE A 13 1.23 10.31 15.00
N THR A 14 0.15 9.94 14.32
CA THR A 14 -0.94 9.17 14.94
C THR A 14 -0.46 7.75 15.23
N GLU A 15 -0.63 7.29 16.46
CA GLU A 15 -0.43 5.89 16.81
C GLU A 15 -1.52 5.03 16.14
N VAL A 16 -1.09 4.10 15.29
CA VAL A 16 -1.98 3.24 14.52
C VAL A 16 -2.11 1.89 15.22
N SER A 17 -3.27 1.63 15.79
CA SER A 17 -3.59 0.32 16.38
C SER A 17 -3.85 -0.73 15.29
N GLU A 18 -3.76 -2.02 15.65
CA GLU A 18 -4.09 -3.16 14.77
C GLU A 18 -5.61 -3.33 14.61
N SER A 19 -6.30 -2.24 14.33
CA SER A 19 -7.74 -2.18 14.11
C SER A 19 -8.06 -1.57 12.75
N PHE A 20 -9.34 -1.61 12.38
CA PHE A 20 -9.82 -0.91 11.19
C PHE A 20 -10.13 0.55 11.56
N HIS A 21 -9.64 1.48 10.74
CA HIS A 21 -9.85 2.91 10.91
C HIS A 21 -10.65 3.45 9.72
N PRO A 22 -12.00 3.37 9.73
CA PRO A 22 -12.78 3.85 8.61
C PRO A 22 -12.48 5.32 8.31
N PHE A 23 -12.21 5.64 7.04
CA PHE A 23 -11.92 7.02 6.62
C PHE A 23 -13.19 7.88 6.55
N ARG A 24 -14.36 7.23 6.54
CA ARG A 24 -15.70 7.85 6.62
C ARG A 24 -16.73 6.80 7.05
N GLU A 25 -17.83 7.25 7.65
CA GLU A 25 -18.88 6.35 8.13
C GLU A 25 -19.67 5.70 6.98
N ASP A 26 -19.91 6.44 5.91
CA ASP A 26 -20.66 6.01 4.72
C ASP A 26 -19.76 5.44 3.61
N TRP A 27 -18.64 4.78 3.98
CA TRP A 27 -17.64 4.29 3.04
C TRP A 27 -18.21 3.33 1.96
N GLU A 28 -19.25 2.55 2.28
CA GLU A 28 -19.86 1.64 1.30
C GLU A 28 -20.61 2.38 0.21
N ASP A 29 -21.38 3.40 0.57
CA ASP A 29 -22.10 4.22 -0.41
C ASP A 29 -21.11 5.04 -1.23
N TYR A 30 -19.99 5.41 -0.63
CA TYR A 30 -18.92 6.07 -1.35
C TYR A 30 -18.26 5.15 -2.40
N ILE A 31 -18.03 3.89 -2.10
CA ILE A 31 -17.54 2.90 -3.09
C ILE A 31 -18.53 2.81 -4.25
N LYS A 32 -19.84 2.65 -3.99
CA LYS A 32 -20.87 2.60 -5.04
C LYS A 32 -20.89 3.88 -5.91
N GLN A 33 -20.70 5.05 -5.29
CA GLN A 33 -20.60 6.30 -6.03
C GLN A 33 -19.39 6.31 -6.96
N ILE A 34 -18.23 5.84 -6.52
CA ILE A 34 -17.03 5.74 -7.37
C ILE A 34 -17.26 4.75 -8.51
N GLU A 35 -17.82 3.59 -8.24
CA GLU A 35 -18.13 2.56 -9.25
C GLU A 35 -19.11 3.06 -10.33
N ALA A 36 -20.01 3.95 -9.96
CA ALA A 36 -20.97 4.56 -10.90
C ALA A 36 -20.37 5.70 -11.74
N MET A 37 -19.15 6.17 -11.44
CA MET A 37 -18.50 7.24 -12.20
C MET A 37 -17.96 6.72 -13.54
N THR A 38 -18.00 7.58 -14.55
CA THR A 38 -17.26 7.30 -15.79
C THR A 38 -15.75 7.45 -15.55
N PRO A 39 -14.90 6.68 -16.26
CA PRO A 39 -13.45 6.80 -16.12
C PRO A 39 -12.95 8.24 -16.31
N GLN A 40 -13.48 8.96 -17.29
CA GLN A 40 -13.10 10.35 -17.56
C GLN A 40 -13.45 11.29 -16.40
N TYR A 41 -14.62 11.11 -15.79
CA TYR A 41 -15.02 11.91 -14.63
C TYR A 41 -14.14 11.60 -13.41
N ALA A 42 -13.85 10.32 -13.17
CA ALA A 42 -12.99 9.90 -12.08
C ALA A 42 -11.58 10.47 -12.22
N GLU A 43 -10.98 10.42 -13.41
CA GLU A 43 -9.67 10.98 -13.69
C GLU A 43 -9.60 12.49 -13.42
N GLN A 44 -10.60 13.25 -13.91
CA GLN A 44 -10.67 14.71 -13.70
C GLN A 44 -10.89 15.11 -12.24
N ASN A 45 -11.46 14.24 -11.43
CA ASN A 45 -11.78 14.52 -10.03
C ASN A 45 -10.97 13.69 -9.03
N ILE A 46 -9.88 13.08 -9.46
CA ILE A 46 -9.10 12.12 -8.66
C ILE A 46 -8.66 12.67 -7.30
N GLU A 47 -8.29 13.95 -7.23
CA GLU A 47 -7.88 14.61 -6.00
C GLU A 47 -9.01 14.68 -4.95
N LYS A 48 -10.24 14.88 -5.42
CA LYS A 48 -11.43 14.88 -4.54
C LYS A 48 -11.80 13.46 -4.12
N ILE A 49 -11.69 12.51 -5.05
CA ILE A 49 -12.04 11.11 -4.81
C ILE A 49 -11.07 10.48 -3.82
N ARG A 50 -9.77 10.71 -3.95
CA ARG A 50 -8.78 10.13 -3.03
C ARG A 50 -8.78 10.74 -1.63
N MET A 51 -9.50 11.84 -1.43
CA MET A 51 -9.60 12.52 -0.12
C MET A 51 -8.21 12.78 0.50
N ASN A 52 -7.97 12.34 1.73
CA ASN A 52 -6.72 12.52 2.47
C ASN A 52 -5.66 11.45 2.16
N PHE A 53 -5.94 10.50 1.25
CA PHE A 53 -4.94 9.52 0.85
C PHE A 53 -3.92 10.14 -0.11
N LEU A 54 -2.66 9.77 0.02
CA LEU A 54 -1.58 10.25 -0.86
C LEU A 54 -1.75 9.80 -2.31
N ASN A 55 -2.36 8.63 -2.52
CA ASN A 55 -2.62 8.06 -3.84
C ASN A 55 -3.80 7.08 -3.81
N THR A 56 -4.27 6.71 -4.99
CA THR A 56 -5.39 5.78 -5.17
C THR A 56 -5.06 4.35 -4.71
N TYR A 57 -3.79 3.93 -4.76
CA TYR A 57 -3.37 2.62 -4.27
C TYR A 57 -3.68 2.47 -2.78
N MET A 58 -3.25 3.42 -1.95
CA MET A 58 -3.51 3.39 -0.52
C MET A 58 -5.01 3.41 -0.22
N MET A 59 -5.76 4.26 -0.91
CA MET A 59 -7.21 4.35 -0.77
C MET A 59 -7.90 3.03 -1.10
N THR A 60 -7.60 2.43 -2.24
CA THR A 60 -8.24 1.17 -2.66
C THR A 60 -7.87 -0.01 -1.78
N LYS A 61 -6.63 -0.07 -1.27
CA LYS A 61 -6.24 -1.07 -0.27
C LYS A 61 -7.00 -0.89 1.04
N HIS A 62 -7.18 0.34 1.48
CA HIS A 62 -7.98 0.65 2.68
C HIS A 62 -9.45 0.21 2.52
N MET A 63 -10.07 0.57 1.39
CA MET A 63 -11.44 0.17 1.08
C MET A 63 -11.58 -1.36 1.04
N ALA A 64 -10.61 -2.06 0.45
CA ALA A 64 -10.61 -3.52 0.38
C ALA A 64 -10.55 -4.16 1.78
N GLU A 65 -9.78 -3.60 2.72
CA GLU A 65 -9.75 -4.09 4.10
C GLU A 65 -11.11 -3.93 4.79
N LEU A 66 -11.74 -2.77 4.67
CA LEU A 66 -13.06 -2.51 5.25
C LEU A 66 -14.10 -3.45 4.66
N TYR A 67 -14.06 -3.67 3.35
CA TYR A 67 -14.98 -4.57 2.65
C TYR A 67 -14.81 -6.02 3.13
N ILE A 68 -13.57 -6.50 3.19
CA ILE A 68 -13.27 -7.85 3.70
C ILE A 68 -13.71 -7.98 5.16
N ALA A 69 -13.40 -7.00 6.01
CA ALA A 69 -13.79 -7.03 7.41
C ALA A 69 -15.30 -7.20 7.59
N LYS A 70 -16.09 -6.52 6.77
CA LYS A 70 -17.56 -6.56 6.85
C LYS A 70 -18.16 -7.80 6.21
N TYR A 71 -17.66 -8.22 5.05
CA TYR A 71 -18.32 -9.23 4.22
C TYR A 71 -17.67 -10.62 4.24
N ARG A 72 -16.61 -10.84 5.04
CA ARG A 72 -15.93 -12.14 5.13
C ARG A 72 -16.82 -13.27 5.68
N GLY A 73 -17.94 -12.96 6.32
CA GLY A 73 -18.77 -13.98 7.01
C GLY A 73 -17.96 -14.76 8.03
N ASP A 74 -18.07 -16.09 7.98
CA ASP A 74 -17.37 -17.03 8.88
C ASP A 74 -15.97 -17.42 8.40
N VAL A 75 -15.46 -16.80 7.33
CA VAL A 75 -14.11 -17.08 6.82
C VAL A 75 -13.06 -16.47 7.75
N ASN A 76 -12.11 -17.31 8.17
CA ASN A 76 -10.95 -16.83 8.93
C ASN A 76 -10.03 -16.05 8.01
N VAL A 77 -9.86 -14.75 8.29
CA VAL A 77 -9.03 -13.85 7.49
C VAL A 77 -7.97 -13.21 8.37
N ALA A 78 -6.73 -13.31 7.94
CA ALA A 78 -5.63 -12.52 8.46
C ALA A 78 -5.21 -11.47 7.42
N ILE A 79 -5.01 -10.23 7.86
CA ILE A 79 -4.56 -9.12 7.00
C ILE A 79 -3.10 -8.85 7.31
N ASN A 80 -2.24 -9.14 6.34
CA ASN A 80 -0.83 -8.79 6.41
C ASN A 80 -0.61 -7.42 5.75
N ARG A 81 0.02 -6.49 6.47
CA ARG A 81 0.31 -5.11 6.05
C ARG A 81 1.83 -4.88 5.94
N PRO A 82 2.49 -5.43 4.94
CA PRO A 82 3.93 -5.23 4.77
C PRO A 82 4.25 -3.79 4.38
N GLY A 83 5.47 -3.36 4.71
CA GLY A 83 6.08 -2.17 4.16
C GLY A 83 6.47 -2.36 2.69
N MET A 84 7.62 -1.85 2.30
CA MET A 84 8.12 -2.01 0.93
C MET A 84 8.68 -3.42 0.73
N VAL A 85 7.95 -4.24 -0.05
CA VAL A 85 8.41 -5.60 -0.37
C VAL A 85 9.60 -5.53 -1.31
N CYS A 86 10.66 -6.25 -0.96
CA CYS A 86 11.90 -6.34 -1.73
C CYS A 86 12.19 -7.79 -2.18
N PRO A 87 13.22 -8.00 -3.04
CA PRO A 87 13.61 -9.33 -3.48
C PRO A 87 13.83 -10.32 -2.33
N SER A 88 13.67 -11.60 -2.61
CA SER A 88 13.81 -12.70 -1.65
C SER A 88 15.14 -12.69 -0.94
N TRP A 89 15.12 -13.04 0.33
CA TRP A 89 16.33 -13.29 1.09
C TRP A 89 16.93 -14.66 0.78
N ARG A 90 16.10 -15.70 0.67
CA ARG A 90 16.55 -17.08 0.48
C ARG A 90 15.76 -17.88 -0.55
N ASP A 91 14.45 -17.76 -0.61
CA ASP A 91 13.55 -18.63 -1.36
C ASP A 91 12.91 -17.90 -2.56
N PRO A 92 13.02 -18.45 -3.79
CA PRO A 92 13.69 -19.70 -4.22
C PRO A 92 15.22 -19.58 -4.25
N PHE A 93 15.76 -18.39 -4.28
CA PHE A 93 17.19 -18.07 -4.16
C PHE A 93 17.39 -16.60 -3.79
N PRO A 94 18.51 -16.21 -3.16
CA PRO A 94 18.76 -14.84 -2.78
C PRO A 94 18.68 -13.86 -3.95
N GLY A 95 17.92 -12.79 -3.77
CA GLY A 95 17.74 -11.74 -4.76
C GLY A 95 16.67 -12.02 -5.82
N TRP A 96 15.92 -13.13 -5.73
CA TRP A 96 14.84 -13.42 -6.66
C TRP A 96 13.73 -12.36 -6.60
N THR A 97 13.27 -11.94 -7.78
CA THR A 97 12.08 -11.11 -7.96
C THR A 97 11.46 -11.39 -9.32
N ASP A 98 10.15 -11.31 -9.42
CA ASP A 98 9.41 -11.44 -10.67
C ASP A 98 9.08 -10.09 -11.32
N THR A 99 9.38 -9.00 -10.62
CA THR A 99 9.04 -7.64 -11.08
C THR A 99 10.06 -6.60 -10.63
N VAL A 100 10.25 -5.58 -11.43
CA VAL A 100 11.04 -4.39 -11.08
C VAL A 100 10.09 -3.31 -10.55
N SER A 101 9.56 -3.53 -9.35
CA SER A 101 8.67 -2.57 -8.67
C SER A 101 9.22 -2.23 -7.29
N ALA A 102 8.61 -1.26 -6.63
CA ALA A 102 8.95 -0.85 -5.27
C ALA A 102 10.47 -0.68 -5.06
N SER A 103 11.10 -1.52 -4.25
CA SER A 103 12.54 -1.46 -3.99
C SER A 103 13.40 -1.64 -5.26
N GLY A 104 12.93 -2.40 -6.24
CA GLY A 104 13.62 -2.60 -7.52
C GLY A 104 13.79 -1.29 -8.31
N MET A 105 12.84 -0.37 -8.20
CA MET A 105 12.92 0.96 -8.83
C MET A 105 14.06 1.82 -8.25
N ILE A 106 14.51 1.52 -7.05
CA ILE A 106 15.62 2.21 -6.39
C ILE A 106 16.94 1.45 -6.63
N THR A 107 16.92 0.15 -6.38
CA THR A 107 18.14 -0.68 -6.38
C THR A 107 18.70 -0.87 -7.77
N LEU A 108 17.87 -1.12 -8.78
CA LEU A 108 18.33 -1.37 -10.14
C LEU A 108 19.05 -0.16 -10.78
N PRO A 109 18.47 1.06 -10.82
CA PRO A 109 19.17 2.22 -11.36
C PRO A 109 20.46 2.55 -10.59
N THR A 110 20.47 2.28 -9.27
CA THR A 110 21.65 2.51 -8.44
C THR A 110 22.75 1.51 -8.77
N SER A 111 22.45 0.22 -8.88
CA SER A 111 23.42 -0.82 -9.21
C SER A 111 23.97 -0.69 -10.63
N MET A 112 23.18 -0.18 -11.57
CA MET A 112 23.61 0.13 -12.93
C MET A 112 24.43 1.44 -13.03
N GLY A 113 24.56 2.19 -11.94
CA GLY A 113 25.26 3.47 -11.91
C GLY A 113 24.53 4.63 -12.58
N TRP A 114 23.26 4.45 -12.94
CA TRP A 114 22.42 5.52 -13.51
C TRP A 114 22.02 6.54 -12.47
N SER A 115 21.68 6.09 -11.25
CA SER A 115 21.39 6.96 -10.12
C SER A 115 22.50 6.83 -9.07
N ARG A 116 23.28 7.91 -8.91
CA ARG A 116 24.41 7.95 -7.96
C ARG A 116 24.10 8.71 -6.68
N HIS A 117 23.02 9.45 -6.68
CA HIS A 117 22.62 10.31 -5.57
C HIS A 117 21.10 10.21 -5.35
N TRP A 118 20.71 10.04 -4.11
CA TRP A 118 19.34 10.09 -3.67
C TRP A 118 19.19 11.20 -2.65
N ARG A 119 18.16 12.02 -2.83
CA ARG A 119 17.86 13.09 -1.87
C ARG A 119 17.01 12.50 -0.75
N GLY A 120 17.44 12.65 0.50
CA GLY A 120 16.72 12.17 1.68
C GLY A 120 17.50 12.43 2.97
N ASN A 121 16.86 12.14 4.08
CA ASN A 121 17.54 12.12 5.38
C ASN A 121 18.16 10.72 5.56
N PRO A 122 19.48 10.62 5.81
CA PRO A 122 20.15 9.32 6.00
C PRO A 122 19.65 8.54 7.23
N ASP A 123 19.06 9.20 8.21
CA ASP A 123 18.53 8.60 9.42
C ASP A 123 17.09 8.11 9.29
N THR A 124 16.47 8.28 8.11
CA THR A 124 15.12 7.78 7.84
C THR A 124 15.13 6.25 7.75
N LEU A 125 14.30 5.60 8.54
CA LEU A 125 14.12 4.15 8.48
C LEU A 125 13.45 3.76 7.16
N GLY A 126 14.07 2.85 6.43
CA GLY A 126 13.48 2.19 5.28
C GLY A 126 12.69 0.97 5.76
N ASP A 127 11.38 1.00 5.58
CA ASP A 127 10.49 -0.10 5.96
C ASP A 127 10.46 -1.18 4.86
N PHE A 128 11.56 -1.96 4.79
CA PHE A 128 11.74 -3.01 3.79
C PHE A 128 11.54 -4.40 4.39
N ILE A 129 10.87 -5.27 3.63
CA ILE A 129 10.70 -6.68 3.99
C ILE A 129 10.93 -7.58 2.75
N PRO A 130 11.79 -8.63 2.84
CA PRO A 130 11.92 -9.62 1.77
C PRO A 130 10.60 -10.35 1.50
N VAL A 131 10.31 -10.62 0.21
CA VAL A 131 9.02 -11.22 -0.20
C VAL A 131 8.79 -12.58 0.45
N ASP A 132 9.82 -13.41 0.55
CA ASP A 132 9.74 -14.73 1.18
C ASP A 132 9.46 -14.68 2.69
N ILE A 133 9.85 -13.60 3.37
CA ILE A 133 9.48 -13.37 4.78
C ILE A 133 8.06 -12.79 4.90
N ALA A 134 7.67 -11.96 3.95
CA ALA A 134 6.34 -11.34 3.98
C ALA A 134 5.18 -12.32 3.75
N VAL A 135 5.45 -13.47 3.10
CA VAL A 135 4.42 -14.48 2.74
C VAL A 135 4.46 -15.74 3.61
N ASN A 136 5.48 -15.94 4.42
CA ASN A 136 5.61 -17.04 5.37
C ASN A 136 5.20 -16.62 6.78
#